data_a46664b23c4f7cd0c844fabcde418b11
#
_entry.id   a46664b23c4f7cd0c844fabcde418b11
#
_cell.length_a   1.000
_cell.length_b   1.000
_cell.length_c   1.000
_cell.angle_alpha   90.00
_cell.angle_beta   90.00
_cell.angle_gamma   90.00
#
_symmetry.space_group_name_H-M   'P 1'
#
loop_
_entity.id
_entity.type
_entity.pdbx_description
1 polymer ?
#
loop_
_entity_poly.entity_id
_entity_poly.type
_entity_poly.pdbx_seq_one_letter_code
_entity_poly.pdbx_strand_id
1 'polypeptide(L)'
;MSKTSAVRRLAGKKAKSSGAEFEKYLAKWVFPEALRCGRFKRIDKLNPGHAVAGMLKGRAVFTLTARSGADWVALGGNICKWEYVAIEAKSVDGNSLGKSGLTDEQIAHLQAAHEEGQLGLLLVRFDAGVYALRWTESLLVKRPNGESVRAEELDPALKIDAANPLHKIIDRWPR
;
A
#
# COMPACT_ATOMS: atom_id res chain seq x y z
N MET A 1 30.27 -18.09 -15.13
CA MET A 1 29.12 -17.51 -14.41
C MET A 1 28.09 -18.61 -14.18
N SER A 2 27.65 -18.82 -12.93
CA SER A 2 26.70 -19.88 -12.58
C SER A 2 25.30 -19.60 -13.15
N LYS A 3 24.60 -20.62 -13.71
CA LYS A 3 23.20 -20.53 -14.19
C LYS A 3 22.27 -19.95 -13.13
N THR A 4 22.54 -20.21 -11.85
CA THR A 4 21.77 -19.69 -10.70
C THR A 4 21.82 -18.17 -10.57
N SER A 5 22.94 -17.52 -10.91
CA SER A 5 23.07 -16.06 -10.83
C SER A 5 22.29 -15.35 -11.95
N ALA A 6 22.22 -15.94 -13.13
CA ALA A 6 21.45 -15.40 -14.27
C ALA A 6 19.93 -15.49 -14.01
N VAL A 7 19.45 -16.61 -13.46
CA VAL A 7 18.03 -16.79 -13.10
C VAL A 7 17.61 -15.81 -12.01
N ARG A 8 18.43 -15.60 -10.97
CA ARG A 8 18.14 -14.61 -9.92
C ARG A 8 18.09 -13.17 -10.45
N ARG A 9 18.99 -12.80 -11.40
CA ARG A 9 18.97 -11.48 -12.04
C ARG A 9 17.73 -11.27 -12.91
N LEU A 10 17.27 -12.28 -13.63
CA LEU A 10 16.05 -12.21 -14.44
C LEU A 10 14.80 -12.10 -13.58
N ALA A 11 14.70 -12.89 -12.49
CA ALA A 11 13.62 -12.79 -11.53
C ALA A 11 13.57 -11.41 -10.87
N GLY A 12 14.70 -10.85 -10.45
CA GLY A 12 14.77 -9.50 -9.88
C GLY A 12 14.36 -8.40 -10.87
N LYS A 13 14.73 -8.52 -12.16
CA LYS A 13 14.29 -7.58 -13.20
C LYS A 13 12.77 -7.67 -13.43
N LYS A 14 12.19 -8.87 -13.50
CA LYS A 14 10.75 -9.09 -13.66
C LYS A 14 9.96 -8.52 -12.47
N ALA A 15 10.39 -8.79 -11.24
CA ALA A 15 9.74 -8.26 -10.05
C ALA A 15 9.76 -6.72 -10.00
N LYS A 16 10.90 -6.09 -10.34
CA LYS A 16 11.03 -4.63 -10.40
C LYS A 16 10.14 -4.01 -11.48
N SER A 17 10.04 -4.64 -12.67
CA SER A 17 9.15 -4.22 -13.76
C SER A 17 7.68 -4.31 -13.31
N SER A 18 7.29 -5.43 -12.70
CA SER A 18 5.95 -5.68 -12.20
C SER A 18 5.50 -4.66 -11.14
N GLY A 19 6.40 -4.28 -10.20
CA GLY A 19 6.14 -3.23 -9.22
C GLY A 19 5.88 -1.88 -9.87
N ALA A 20 6.79 -1.44 -10.76
CA ALA A 20 6.65 -0.17 -11.45
C ALA A 20 5.41 -0.08 -12.35
N GLU A 21 5.00 -1.17 -12.97
CA GLU A 21 3.75 -1.25 -13.75
C GLU A 21 2.53 -1.14 -12.84
N PHE A 22 2.56 -1.76 -11.68
CA PHE A 22 1.47 -1.66 -10.71
C PHE A 22 1.34 -0.23 -10.16
N GLU A 23 2.44 0.42 -9.82
CA GLU A 23 2.44 1.82 -9.42
C GLU A 23 1.84 2.74 -10.51
N LYS A 24 2.20 2.53 -11.78
CA LYS A 24 1.61 3.26 -12.91
C LYS A 24 0.10 3.00 -13.04
N TYR A 25 -0.33 1.76 -12.82
CA TYR A 25 -1.75 1.41 -12.81
C TYR A 25 -2.50 2.18 -11.71
N LEU A 26 -1.99 2.19 -10.48
CA LEU A 26 -2.60 2.93 -9.36
C LEU A 26 -2.68 4.43 -9.66
N ALA A 27 -1.60 5.02 -10.14
CA ALA A 27 -1.53 6.45 -10.46
C ALA A 27 -2.47 6.85 -11.61
N LYS A 28 -2.68 5.95 -12.59
CA LYS A 28 -3.50 6.24 -13.77
C LYS A 28 -4.98 5.95 -13.56
N TRP A 29 -5.32 4.91 -12.80
CA TRP A 29 -6.69 4.39 -12.78
C TRP A 29 -7.36 4.43 -11.40
N VAL A 30 -6.61 4.22 -10.32
CA VAL A 30 -7.17 4.08 -8.96
C VAL A 30 -7.21 5.43 -8.24
N PHE A 31 -6.09 6.14 -8.20
CA PHE A 31 -5.97 7.40 -7.47
C PHE A 31 -6.79 8.55 -8.05
N PRO A 32 -6.87 8.75 -9.39
CA PRO A 32 -7.68 9.83 -9.94
C PRO A 32 -9.16 9.75 -9.56
N GLU A 33 -9.71 8.55 -9.43
CA GLU A 33 -11.09 8.36 -9.01
C GLU A 33 -11.28 8.72 -7.53
N ALA A 34 -10.36 8.32 -6.66
CA ALA A 34 -10.38 8.65 -5.24
C ALA A 34 -10.23 10.17 -5.00
N LEU A 35 -9.46 10.86 -5.84
CA LEU A 35 -9.37 12.33 -5.84
C LEU A 35 -10.66 12.97 -6.34
N ARG A 36 -11.21 12.50 -7.46
CA ARG A 36 -12.43 13.05 -8.07
C ARG A 36 -13.65 12.95 -7.16
N CYS A 37 -13.77 11.89 -6.36
CA CYS A 37 -14.87 11.74 -5.41
C CYS A 37 -14.68 12.54 -4.11
N GLY A 38 -13.58 13.30 -3.97
CA GLY A 38 -13.32 14.15 -2.80
C GLY A 38 -12.87 13.41 -1.54
N ARG A 39 -12.58 12.11 -1.61
CA ARG A 39 -12.03 11.36 -0.47
C ARG A 39 -10.63 11.80 -0.13
N PHE A 40 -9.84 12.10 -1.14
CA PHE A 40 -8.51 12.67 -0.95
C PHE A 40 -8.45 14.05 -1.60
N LYS A 41 -7.74 14.98 -0.96
CA LYS A 41 -7.39 16.28 -1.53
C LYS A 41 -6.17 16.16 -2.45
N ARG A 42 -5.27 15.27 -2.10
CA ARG A 42 -3.97 15.10 -2.76
C ARG A 42 -3.42 13.72 -2.47
N ILE A 43 -2.72 13.15 -3.43
CA ILE A 43 -1.93 11.93 -3.29
C ILE A 43 -0.55 12.20 -3.86
N ASP A 44 0.47 12.10 -3.01
CA ASP A 44 1.86 12.36 -3.38
C ASP A 44 2.66 11.08 -3.34
N LYS A 45 3.46 10.85 -4.38
CA LYS A 45 4.47 9.80 -4.35
C LYS A 45 5.62 10.25 -3.46
N LEU A 46 5.99 9.41 -2.51
CA LEU A 46 7.17 9.66 -1.67
C LEU A 46 8.41 9.19 -2.42
N ASN A 47 9.39 10.09 -2.53
CA ASN A 47 10.70 9.70 -3.02
C ASN A 47 11.47 8.97 -1.89
N PRO A 48 12.40 8.05 -2.23
CA PRO A 48 13.30 7.48 -1.24
C PRO A 48 13.95 8.58 -0.39
N GLY A 49 13.90 8.46 0.91
CA GLY A 49 14.47 9.44 1.84
C GLY A 49 13.46 10.41 2.46
N HIS A 50 12.17 10.28 2.19
CA HIS A 50 11.12 11.08 2.84
C HIS A 50 10.15 10.17 3.60
N ALA A 51 9.84 10.54 4.84
CA ALA A 51 8.75 9.95 5.61
C ALA A 51 7.82 11.05 6.12
N VAL A 52 6.54 10.72 6.31
CA VAL A 52 5.61 11.66 6.94
C VAL A 52 5.92 11.69 8.43
N ALA A 53 6.28 12.88 8.94
CA ALA A 53 6.55 13.09 10.37
C ALA A 53 5.32 13.54 11.15
N GLY A 54 4.22 13.84 10.46
CA GLY A 54 2.97 14.30 11.06
C GLY A 54 2.25 15.35 10.22
N MET A 55 1.22 15.94 10.80
CA MET A 55 0.43 17.01 10.17
C MET A 55 0.60 18.31 10.94
N LEU A 56 0.95 19.38 10.24
CA LEU A 56 1.01 20.73 10.80
C LEU A 56 0.09 21.65 10.00
N LYS A 57 -0.94 22.22 10.64
CA LYS A 57 -1.91 23.13 10.02
C LYS A 57 -2.50 22.59 8.70
N GLY A 58 -2.88 21.30 8.66
CA GLY A 58 -3.44 20.65 7.48
C GLY A 58 -2.44 20.35 6.35
N ARG A 59 -1.13 20.43 6.63
CA ARG A 59 -0.06 20.07 5.69
C ARG A 59 0.75 18.91 6.24
N ALA A 60 1.02 17.92 5.40
CA ALA A 60 1.95 16.84 5.76
C ALA A 60 3.34 17.43 5.96
N VAL A 61 3.93 17.13 7.12
CA VAL A 61 5.33 17.46 7.43
C VAL A 61 6.15 16.21 7.10
N PHE A 62 7.16 16.38 6.26
CA PHE A 62 8.06 15.30 5.88
C PHE A 62 9.39 15.43 6.60
N THR A 63 9.89 14.33 7.12
CA THR A 63 11.29 14.22 7.56
C THR A 63 12.10 13.53 6.48
N LEU A 64 13.35 13.99 6.32
CA LEU A 64 14.32 13.26 5.51
C LEU A 64 14.76 12.02 6.30
N THR A 65 14.54 10.86 5.72
CA THR A 65 15.02 9.58 6.23
C THR A 65 15.91 8.92 5.18
N ALA A 66 16.81 8.07 5.60
CA ALA A 66 17.68 7.33 4.68
C ALA A 66 16.89 6.39 3.74
N ARG A 67 15.63 6.04 4.10
CA ARG A 67 14.73 5.18 3.34
C ARG A 67 13.30 5.68 3.45
N SER A 68 12.51 5.55 2.36
CA SER A 68 11.09 5.83 2.38
C SER A 68 10.35 4.68 3.08
N GLY A 69 9.50 5.01 4.05
CA GLY A 69 8.67 4.03 4.75
C GLY A 69 7.42 3.63 3.98
N ALA A 70 6.93 4.48 3.06
CA ALA A 70 5.75 4.20 2.23
C ALA A 70 5.96 4.70 0.81
N ASP A 71 5.22 4.15 -0.16
CA ASP A 71 5.30 4.57 -1.56
C ASP A 71 4.59 5.90 -1.82
N TRP A 72 3.45 6.13 -1.15
CA TRP A 72 2.66 7.36 -1.26
C TRP A 72 2.07 7.79 0.07
N VAL A 73 1.72 9.07 0.14
CA VAL A 73 0.85 9.64 1.17
C VAL A 73 -0.34 10.33 0.51
N ALA A 74 -1.52 10.09 1.04
CA ALA A 74 -2.72 10.82 0.65
C ALA A 74 -3.19 11.72 1.80
N LEU A 75 -3.56 12.96 1.48
CA LEU A 75 -4.22 13.87 2.41
C LEU A 75 -5.72 13.68 2.32
N GLY A 76 -6.37 13.51 3.47
CA GLY A 76 -7.81 13.35 3.57
C GLY A 76 -8.58 14.54 2.99
N GLY A 77 -9.65 14.25 2.26
CA GLY A 77 -10.63 15.22 1.80
C GLY A 77 -11.64 15.58 2.90
N ASN A 78 -12.58 16.46 2.58
CA ASN A 78 -13.57 16.92 3.55
C ASN A 78 -14.51 15.83 4.07
N ILE A 79 -14.63 14.74 3.31
CA ILE A 79 -15.46 13.56 3.64
C ILE A 79 -14.63 12.35 4.02
N CYS A 80 -13.31 12.48 4.08
CA CYS A 80 -12.42 11.41 4.53
C CYS A 80 -12.40 11.36 6.07
N LYS A 81 -12.43 10.15 6.63
CA LYS A 81 -12.37 9.95 8.08
C LYS A 81 -10.97 10.19 8.65
N TRP A 82 -9.95 10.13 7.83
CA TRP A 82 -8.54 10.26 8.20
C TRP A 82 -7.95 11.55 7.64
N GLU A 83 -7.05 12.17 8.40
CA GLU A 83 -6.34 13.37 7.98
C GLU A 83 -5.31 13.05 6.92
N TYR A 84 -4.65 11.90 7.07
CA TYR A 84 -3.75 11.34 6.07
C TYR A 84 -3.86 9.82 5.98
N VAL A 85 -3.35 9.27 4.89
CA VAL A 85 -3.27 7.83 4.62
C VAL A 85 -1.85 7.51 4.16
N ALA A 86 -1.16 6.63 4.89
CA ALA A 86 0.10 6.06 4.44
C ALA A 86 -0.19 4.90 3.49
N ILE A 87 0.32 4.93 2.26
CA ILE A 87 0.00 3.94 1.22
C ILE A 87 1.27 3.21 0.80
N GLU A 88 1.25 1.90 0.93
CA GLU A 88 2.25 0.99 0.39
C GLU A 88 1.63 0.14 -0.71
N ALA A 89 2.35 -0.06 -1.82
CA ALA A 89 1.88 -0.86 -2.95
C ALA A 89 2.81 -2.06 -3.21
N LYS A 90 2.23 -3.23 -3.29
CA LYS A 90 2.96 -4.47 -3.57
C LYS A 90 2.35 -5.22 -4.75
N SER A 91 3.21 -5.68 -5.65
CA SER A 91 2.85 -6.64 -6.68
C SER A 91 3.56 -7.96 -6.41
N VAL A 92 2.80 -9.02 -6.30
CA VAL A 92 3.32 -10.36 -6.03
C VAL A 92 2.94 -11.30 -7.16
N ASP A 93 3.82 -12.26 -7.47
CA ASP A 93 3.48 -13.38 -8.34
C ASP A 93 2.72 -14.41 -7.47
N GLY A 94 1.51 -14.79 -7.90
CA GLY A 94 0.61 -15.67 -7.16
C GLY A 94 -0.38 -14.93 -6.25
N ASN A 95 -0.90 -15.63 -5.25
CA ASN A 95 -2.00 -15.16 -4.40
C ASN A 95 -1.61 -15.00 -2.92
N SER A 96 -0.32 -14.86 -2.61
CA SER A 96 0.16 -14.72 -1.23
C SER A 96 1.26 -13.67 -1.11
N LEU A 97 1.08 -12.71 -0.21
CA LEU A 97 2.10 -11.75 0.21
C LEU A 97 2.64 -12.18 1.59
N GLY A 98 3.89 -12.65 1.63
CA GLY A 98 4.58 -12.92 2.88
C GLY A 98 5.13 -11.63 3.52
N LYS A 99 5.37 -11.66 4.85
CA LYS A 99 6.00 -10.55 5.58
C LYS A 99 7.35 -10.15 4.97
N SER A 100 8.12 -11.10 4.45
CA SER A 100 9.38 -10.82 3.75
C SER A 100 9.23 -9.99 2.46
N GLY A 101 8.01 -9.81 1.96
CA GLY A 101 7.68 -8.89 0.87
C GLY A 101 7.55 -7.44 1.30
N LEU A 102 7.55 -7.16 2.60
CA LEU A 102 7.56 -5.82 3.19
C LEU A 102 8.89 -5.61 3.94
N THR A 103 9.47 -4.43 3.84
CA THR A 103 10.62 -4.07 4.68
C THR A 103 10.17 -3.67 6.08
N ASP A 104 11.07 -3.73 7.05
CA ASP A 104 10.76 -3.31 8.43
C ASP A 104 10.34 -1.83 8.48
N GLU A 105 10.94 -0.99 7.63
CA GLU A 105 10.58 0.43 7.54
C GLU A 105 9.16 0.64 6.99
N GLN A 106 8.74 -0.17 6.00
CA GLN A 106 7.38 -0.12 5.45
C GLN A 106 6.36 -0.57 6.50
N ILE A 107 6.65 -1.65 7.22
CA ILE A 107 5.82 -2.14 8.32
C ILE A 107 5.71 -1.06 9.41
N ALA A 108 6.83 -0.50 9.85
CA ALA A 108 6.86 0.55 10.88
C ALA A 108 6.05 1.79 10.47
N HIS A 109 6.08 2.18 9.20
CA HIS A 109 5.34 3.33 8.70
C HIS A 109 3.82 3.09 8.67
N LEU A 110 3.40 1.92 8.19
CA LEU A 110 1.98 1.53 8.21
C LEU A 110 1.46 1.40 9.64
N GLN A 111 2.29 0.85 10.53
CA GLN A 111 1.98 0.69 11.95
C GLN A 111 1.85 2.04 12.66
N ALA A 112 2.80 2.96 12.44
CA ALA A 112 2.75 4.31 13.00
C ALA A 112 1.47 5.05 12.58
N ALA A 113 1.08 4.97 11.29
CA ALA A 113 -0.17 5.56 10.83
C ALA A 113 -1.37 4.96 11.59
N HIS A 114 -1.38 3.65 11.81
CA HIS A 114 -2.45 2.98 12.56
C HIS A 114 -2.51 3.43 14.02
N GLU A 115 -1.38 3.49 14.71
CA GLU A 115 -1.25 3.92 16.12
C GLU A 115 -1.66 5.38 16.32
N GLU A 116 -1.41 6.25 15.34
CA GLU A 116 -1.85 7.64 15.32
C GLU A 116 -3.36 7.81 14.97
N GLY A 117 -4.11 6.72 14.83
CA GLY A 117 -5.53 6.75 14.43
C GLY A 117 -5.74 7.15 12.98
N GLN A 118 -4.69 7.07 12.16
CA GLN A 118 -4.71 7.31 10.73
C GLN A 118 -4.84 5.99 9.96
N LEU A 119 -4.91 6.04 8.64
CA LEU A 119 -5.03 4.85 7.82
C LEU A 119 -3.67 4.41 7.27
N GLY A 120 -3.18 3.26 7.70
CA GLY A 120 -2.21 2.49 6.97
C GLY A 120 -2.92 1.67 5.89
N LEU A 121 -2.61 1.91 4.62
CA LEU A 121 -3.23 1.29 3.46
C LEU A 121 -2.20 0.47 2.68
N LEU A 122 -2.41 -0.83 2.61
CA LEU A 122 -1.61 -1.73 1.79
C LEU A 122 -2.42 -2.10 0.53
N LEU A 123 -1.94 -1.68 -0.63
CA LEU A 123 -2.51 -2.05 -1.93
C LEU A 123 -1.72 -3.22 -2.50
N VAL A 124 -2.37 -4.35 -2.71
CA VAL A 124 -1.70 -5.57 -3.20
C VAL A 124 -2.31 -6.02 -4.51
N ARG A 125 -1.45 -6.23 -5.51
CA ARG A 125 -1.80 -6.93 -6.74
C ARG A 125 -1.39 -8.39 -6.62
N PHE A 126 -2.38 -9.26 -6.52
CA PHE A 126 -2.30 -10.71 -6.64
C PHE A 126 -2.68 -11.14 -8.06
N ASP A 127 -2.47 -12.41 -8.41
CA ASP A 127 -3.03 -12.98 -9.65
C ASP A 127 -4.57 -12.91 -9.66
N ALA A 128 -5.22 -13.04 -8.49
CA ALA A 128 -6.67 -12.91 -8.31
C ALA A 128 -7.20 -11.47 -8.50
N GLY A 129 -6.34 -10.46 -8.51
CA GLY A 129 -6.71 -9.05 -8.69
C GLY A 129 -6.03 -8.09 -7.73
N VAL A 130 -6.52 -6.85 -7.71
CA VAL A 130 -6.00 -5.79 -6.83
C VAL A 130 -6.89 -5.66 -5.59
N TYR A 131 -6.28 -5.64 -4.42
CA TYR A 131 -6.97 -5.53 -3.14
C TYR A 131 -6.48 -4.33 -2.34
N ALA A 132 -7.41 -3.67 -1.64
CA ALA A 132 -7.10 -2.65 -0.65
C ALA A 132 -7.22 -3.27 0.75
N LEU A 133 -6.15 -3.21 1.53
CA LEU A 133 -6.09 -3.82 2.86
C LEU A 133 -5.76 -2.72 3.88
N ARG A 134 -6.58 -2.63 4.93
CA ARG A 134 -6.27 -1.78 6.07
C ARG A 134 -5.18 -2.45 6.89
N TRP A 135 -4.13 -1.71 7.20
CA TRP A 135 -3.09 -2.20 8.08
C TRP A 135 -3.62 -2.35 9.51
N THR A 136 -3.43 -3.53 10.07
CA THR A 136 -3.66 -3.88 11.47
C THR A 136 -2.62 -4.89 11.88
N GLU A 137 -2.35 -5.04 13.16
CA GLU A 137 -1.40 -6.05 13.68
C GLU A 137 -1.76 -7.49 13.27
N SER A 138 -3.05 -7.75 13.04
CA SER A 138 -3.56 -9.09 12.66
C SER A 138 -3.64 -9.31 11.15
N LEU A 139 -3.24 -8.33 10.30
CA LEU A 139 -3.34 -8.47 8.84
C LEU A 139 -2.51 -9.64 8.32
N LEU A 140 -1.30 -9.79 8.84
CA LEU A 140 -0.41 -10.88 8.47
C LEU A 140 -0.65 -12.08 9.40
N VAL A 141 -1.29 -13.10 8.88
CA VAL A 141 -1.62 -14.31 9.65
C VAL A 141 -0.37 -15.18 9.81
N LYS A 142 -0.10 -15.58 11.06
CA LYS A 142 1.02 -16.48 11.40
C LYS A 142 0.77 -17.88 10.84
N ARG A 143 1.75 -18.43 10.13
CA ARG A 143 1.70 -19.74 9.46
C ARG A 143 2.99 -20.51 9.73
N PRO A 144 3.04 -21.82 9.46
CA PRO A 144 4.26 -22.63 9.62
C PRO A 144 5.46 -22.06 8.88
N ASN A 145 5.24 -21.44 7.69
CA ASN A 145 6.28 -20.89 6.84
C ASN A 145 6.44 -19.37 6.97
N GLY A 146 5.98 -18.77 8.08
CA GLY A 146 6.05 -17.34 8.34
C GLY A 146 4.69 -16.66 8.34
N GLU A 147 4.69 -15.32 8.40
CA GLU A 147 3.48 -14.51 8.39
C GLU A 147 3.13 -14.10 6.96
N SER A 148 1.85 -14.21 6.58
CA SER A 148 1.38 -13.84 5.23
C SER A 148 -0.11 -13.50 5.19
N VAL A 149 -0.51 -12.74 4.17
CA VAL A 149 -1.89 -12.54 3.75
C VAL A 149 -2.12 -13.25 2.41
N ARG A 150 -3.26 -13.91 2.24
CA ARG A 150 -3.61 -14.66 1.02
C ARG A 150 -4.89 -14.13 0.42
N ALA A 151 -4.91 -14.00 -0.92
CA ALA A 151 -6.05 -13.46 -1.65
C ALA A 151 -7.34 -14.27 -1.43
N GLU A 152 -7.25 -15.60 -1.33
CA GLU A 152 -8.39 -16.49 -1.12
C GLU A 152 -9.05 -16.35 0.28
N GLU A 153 -8.37 -15.74 1.23
CA GLU A 153 -8.86 -15.51 2.60
C GLU A 153 -9.42 -14.10 2.77
N LEU A 154 -9.27 -13.23 1.77
CA LEU A 154 -9.74 -11.86 1.83
C LEU A 154 -11.23 -11.77 1.47
N ASP A 155 -11.92 -10.85 2.14
CA ASP A 155 -13.28 -10.47 1.74
C ASP A 155 -13.25 -9.96 0.29
N PRO A 156 -14.05 -10.53 -0.63
CA PRO A 156 -14.18 -10.05 -1.99
C PRO A 156 -14.52 -8.56 -2.10
N ALA A 157 -15.16 -8.00 -1.07
CA ALA A 157 -15.48 -6.58 -0.98
C ALA A 157 -14.24 -5.66 -0.85
N LEU A 158 -13.06 -6.22 -0.59
CA LEU A 158 -11.77 -5.50 -0.56
C LEU A 158 -11.09 -5.46 -1.95
N LYS A 159 -11.64 -6.17 -2.94
CA LYS A 159 -11.12 -6.14 -4.30
C LYS A 159 -11.50 -4.85 -5.00
N ILE A 160 -10.48 -4.19 -5.58
CA ILE A 160 -10.67 -2.95 -6.36
C ILE A 160 -11.08 -3.32 -7.78
N ASP A 161 -12.24 -2.86 -8.19
CA ASP A 161 -12.76 -2.96 -9.56
C ASP A 161 -13.75 -1.81 -9.86
N ALA A 162 -14.38 -1.84 -11.03
CA ALA A 162 -15.33 -0.79 -11.45
C ALA A 162 -16.55 -0.68 -10.53
N ALA A 163 -17.04 -1.78 -9.96
CA ALA A 163 -18.18 -1.80 -9.05
C ALA A 163 -17.79 -1.38 -7.63
N ASN A 164 -16.53 -1.64 -7.26
CA ASN A 164 -15.99 -1.44 -5.93
C ASN A 164 -14.67 -0.64 -5.95
N PRO A 165 -14.70 0.63 -6.35
CA PRO A 165 -13.51 1.48 -6.39
C PRO A 165 -12.96 1.76 -4.98
N LEU A 166 -11.68 2.14 -4.91
CA LEU A 166 -10.93 2.32 -3.65
C LEU A 166 -11.69 3.16 -2.60
N HIS A 167 -12.32 4.26 -2.99
CA HIS A 167 -13.03 5.13 -2.06
C HIS A 167 -14.21 4.42 -1.36
N LYS A 168 -14.96 3.55 -2.06
CA LYS A 168 -16.05 2.76 -1.47
C LYS A 168 -15.54 1.73 -0.48
N ILE A 169 -14.36 1.17 -0.70
CA ILE A 169 -13.73 0.23 0.23
C ILE A 169 -13.33 0.96 1.52
N ILE A 170 -12.64 2.09 1.38
CA ILE A 170 -12.19 2.91 2.50
C ILE A 170 -13.36 3.39 3.36
N ASP A 171 -14.49 3.72 2.77
CA ASP A 171 -15.68 4.20 3.49
C ASP A 171 -16.29 3.18 4.46
N ARG A 172 -16.10 1.91 4.18
CA ARG A 172 -16.62 0.81 5.04
C ARG A 172 -15.81 0.61 6.31
N TRP A 173 -14.56 1.08 6.35
CA TRP A 173 -13.72 0.87 7.51
C TRP A 173 -14.07 1.83 8.65
N PRO A 174 -14.15 1.36 9.91
CA PRO A 174 -14.29 2.24 11.06
C PRO A 174 -13.05 3.12 11.22
N ARG A 175 -13.23 4.25 11.88
CA ARG A 175 -12.10 5.10 12.31
C ARG A 175 -11.36 4.43 13.46
#